data_b9a92763aa28162cbbb2ea1e1ca967d3
#
_entry.id   b9a92763aa28162cbbb2ea1e1ca967d3
#
_cell.length_a   1.000
_cell.length_b   1.000
_cell.length_c   1.000
_cell.angle_alpha   90.00
_cell.angle_beta   90.00
_cell.angle_gamma   90.00
#
_symmetry.space_group_name_H-M   'P 1'
#
loop_
_entity.id
_entity.type
_entity.pdbx_description
1 polymer ?
#
loop_
_entity_poly.entity_id
_entity_poly.type
_entity_poly.pdbx_seq_one_letter_code
_entity_poly.pdbx_strand_id
1 'polypeptide(L)'
;MLSRLEDALSSSDDHVDLTQLGEWIILPSSYIGGPHDFHQRYLDGMAIAQHFKKIDIFLTMTANPNWPKIVQELLPGQTVADRPDLVSHVFYLKKKALLNAIVKDGIFGPCVAHVYVIEFQKRGLPHMHLLIFLKKEYKLLTPDIIDCIISAKWPNPMSQPQLFAAVHSSMVHGPCGALNPKASCMRDNKCMHGYPKPFQDHTLMDHEGYPLYAQPDDGQAYPVEGYMLDNQWIVPYSPFCLLCFRCHINVECTISFGSMKYINKYLDKGSDCGTIALHDDHDEVKQYIDGRYSTPHEAVWRIQQYELHGKHLLAPL
;
A
#
# COMPACT_ATOMS: atom_id res chain seq x y z
N MET A 1 -15.77 -10.84 32.80
CA MET A 1 -15.00 -9.69 32.29
C MET A 1 -15.92 -8.50 32.02
N LEU A 2 -17.02 -8.66 31.25
CA LEU A 2 -18.01 -7.61 31.02
C LEU A 2 -18.67 -7.09 32.31
N SER A 3 -19.03 -7.97 33.26
CA SER A 3 -19.65 -7.59 34.53
C SER A 3 -18.79 -6.66 35.39
N ARG A 4 -17.44 -6.83 35.42
CA ARG A 4 -16.54 -5.94 36.15
C ARG A 4 -16.41 -4.55 35.52
N LEU A 5 -16.56 -4.48 34.18
CA LEU A 5 -16.58 -3.21 33.46
C LEU A 5 -17.91 -2.47 33.71
N GLU A 6 -19.03 -3.21 33.74
CA GLU A 6 -20.37 -2.66 34.08
C GLU A 6 -20.43 -2.18 35.55
N ASP A 7 -19.82 -2.93 36.47
CA ASP A 7 -19.71 -2.56 37.88
C ASP A 7 -18.82 -1.32 38.09
N ALA A 8 -17.72 -1.19 37.32
CA ALA A 8 -16.84 -0.04 37.38
C ALA A 8 -17.43 1.22 36.75
N LEU A 9 -18.25 1.06 35.69
CA LEU A 9 -18.96 2.17 35.04
C LEU A 9 -20.21 2.63 35.82
N SER A 10 -20.74 1.77 36.70
CA SER A 10 -21.90 2.09 37.56
C SER A 10 -21.49 2.59 38.94
N SER A 11 -20.23 2.50 39.34
CA SER A 11 -19.74 3.10 40.57
C SER A 11 -19.51 4.60 40.37
N SER A 12 -20.19 5.42 41.20
CA SER A 12 -20.07 6.90 41.19
C SER A 12 -18.76 7.41 41.76
N ASP A 13 -17.69 6.62 41.77
CA ASP A 13 -16.35 7.00 42.20
C ASP A 13 -15.57 7.60 41.02
N ASP A 14 -15.31 8.89 41.09
CA ASP A 14 -14.69 9.72 40.04
C ASP A 14 -13.21 9.36 39.66
N HIS A 15 -12.67 8.28 40.23
CA HIS A 15 -11.27 7.85 40.01
C HIS A 15 -11.11 6.37 39.77
N VAL A 16 -11.85 5.80 38.82
CA VAL A 16 -11.58 4.44 38.38
C VAL A 16 -10.40 4.45 37.42
N ASP A 17 -9.23 4.01 37.88
CA ASP A 17 -8.05 3.81 37.05
C ASP A 17 -8.30 2.62 36.12
N LEU A 18 -8.67 2.90 34.88
CA LEU A 18 -8.94 1.91 33.84
C LEU A 18 -7.73 1.01 33.54
N THR A 19 -6.51 1.43 33.91
CA THR A 19 -5.30 0.61 33.75
C THR A 19 -5.25 -0.55 34.74
N GLN A 20 -6.03 -0.48 35.83
CA GLN A 20 -6.15 -1.54 36.84
C GLN A 20 -7.35 -2.46 36.64
N LEU A 21 -8.19 -2.17 35.63
CA LEU A 21 -9.33 -3.00 35.28
C LEU A 21 -8.90 -4.10 34.29
N GLY A 22 -8.82 -5.31 34.78
CA GLY A 22 -8.57 -6.50 33.99
C GLY A 22 -7.26 -7.21 34.34
N GLU A 23 -7.13 -8.43 33.84
CA GLU A 23 -5.87 -9.19 33.93
C GLU A 23 -5.00 -8.86 32.73
N TRP A 24 -3.70 -8.65 32.98
CA TRP A 24 -2.71 -8.55 31.89
C TRP A 24 -2.57 -9.91 31.22
N ILE A 25 -3.10 -10.04 30.01
CA ILE A 25 -3.02 -11.27 29.21
C ILE A 25 -2.02 -11.04 28.09
N ILE A 26 -1.00 -11.89 28.01
CA ILE A 26 -0.11 -11.96 26.86
C ILE A 26 -0.86 -12.71 25.75
N LEU A 27 -1.23 -11.98 24.71
CA LEU A 27 -1.92 -12.56 23.55
C LEU A 27 -0.92 -13.42 22.75
N PRO A 28 -1.24 -14.67 22.41
CA PRO A 28 -0.37 -15.53 21.61
C PRO A 28 -0.23 -15.00 20.17
N SER A 29 0.78 -15.45 19.44
CA SER A 29 1.00 -15.10 18.02
C SER A 29 -0.15 -15.55 17.11
N SER A 30 -0.95 -16.50 17.53
CA SER A 30 -2.17 -16.91 16.84
C SER A 30 -3.33 -15.90 16.93
N TYR A 31 -3.23 -14.90 17.83
CA TYR A 31 -4.21 -13.81 17.89
C TYR A 31 -3.91 -12.80 16.80
N ILE A 32 -4.71 -12.88 15.72
CA ILE A 32 -4.54 -12.07 14.50
C ILE A 32 -4.64 -10.57 14.81
N GLY A 33 -3.58 -9.83 14.46
CA GLY A 33 -3.48 -8.39 14.67
C GLY A 33 -2.98 -8.00 16.06
N GLY A 34 -2.54 -8.95 16.88
CA GLY A 34 -1.82 -8.68 18.13
C GLY A 34 -0.32 -8.42 17.91
N PRO A 35 0.38 -7.84 18.89
CA PRO A 35 1.83 -7.54 18.77
C PRO A 35 2.68 -8.76 18.42
N HIS A 36 2.38 -9.91 19.01
CA HIS A 36 3.12 -11.16 18.74
C HIS A 36 2.85 -11.71 17.34
N ASP A 37 1.65 -11.55 16.81
CA ASP A 37 1.32 -11.92 15.42
C ASP A 37 2.09 -11.03 14.42
N PHE A 38 2.13 -9.70 14.63
CA PHE A 38 2.93 -8.80 13.81
C PHE A 38 4.42 -9.13 13.88
N HIS A 39 4.94 -9.37 15.06
CA HIS A 39 6.34 -9.73 15.24
C HIS A 39 6.69 -11.05 14.54
N GLN A 40 5.82 -12.06 14.63
CA GLN A 40 6.01 -13.33 13.92
C GLN A 40 6.03 -13.15 12.41
N ARG A 41 5.10 -12.34 11.87
CA ARG A 41 5.05 -12.03 10.42
C ARG A 41 6.30 -11.31 9.96
N TYR A 42 6.80 -10.39 10.78
CA TYR A 42 8.06 -9.71 10.54
C TYR A 42 9.23 -10.68 10.46
N LEU A 43 9.36 -11.56 11.44
CA LEU A 43 10.42 -12.59 11.47
C LEU A 43 10.36 -13.52 10.26
N ASP A 44 9.16 -13.93 9.86
CA ASP A 44 8.94 -14.76 8.67
C ASP A 44 9.34 -14.04 7.38
N GLY A 45 8.95 -12.77 7.22
CA GLY A 45 9.35 -11.94 6.09
C GLY A 45 10.86 -11.71 6.03
N MET A 46 11.49 -11.50 7.18
CA MET A 46 12.93 -11.36 7.30
C MET A 46 13.68 -12.64 6.94
N ALA A 47 13.20 -13.81 7.39
CA ALA A 47 13.79 -15.09 7.04
C ALA A 47 13.77 -15.32 5.52
N ILE A 48 12.64 -15.02 4.86
CA ILE A 48 12.53 -15.11 3.39
C ILE A 48 13.53 -14.15 2.73
N ALA A 49 13.57 -12.88 3.17
CA ALA A 49 14.45 -11.88 2.58
C ALA A 49 15.94 -12.22 2.80
N GLN A 50 16.30 -12.76 3.95
CA GLN A 50 17.67 -13.23 4.22
C GLN A 50 18.05 -14.43 3.35
N HIS A 51 17.12 -15.38 3.15
CA HIS A 51 17.37 -16.55 2.30
C HIS A 51 17.64 -16.15 0.85
N PHE A 52 16.77 -15.29 0.27
CA PHE A 52 16.94 -14.83 -1.12
C PHE A 52 17.89 -13.65 -1.27
N LYS A 53 18.43 -13.12 -0.18
CA LYS A 53 19.41 -12.01 -0.08
C LYS A 53 18.93 -10.67 -0.62
N LYS A 54 17.82 -10.62 -1.36
CA LYS A 54 17.38 -9.43 -2.08
C LYS A 54 15.90 -9.55 -2.47
N ILE A 55 15.16 -8.49 -2.26
CA ILE A 55 13.84 -8.29 -2.86
C ILE A 55 14.10 -7.80 -4.29
N ASP A 56 13.38 -8.32 -5.27
CA ASP A 56 13.56 -7.89 -6.66
C ASP A 56 12.56 -6.82 -7.06
N ILE A 57 11.29 -6.98 -6.65
CA ILE A 57 10.23 -6.01 -6.96
C ILE A 57 9.44 -5.70 -5.69
N PHE A 58 9.21 -4.42 -5.47
CA PHE A 58 8.21 -3.90 -4.54
C PHE A 58 7.02 -3.38 -5.36
N LEU A 59 5.84 -3.91 -5.07
CA LEU A 59 4.61 -3.53 -5.76
C LEU A 59 3.59 -3.08 -4.74
N THR A 60 2.91 -1.97 -5.04
CA THR A 60 1.74 -1.53 -4.26
C THR A 60 0.53 -1.45 -5.17
N MET A 61 -0.62 -1.87 -4.68
CA MET A 61 -1.90 -1.79 -5.39
C MET A 61 -2.97 -1.20 -4.47
N THR A 62 -3.62 -0.12 -4.90
CA THR A 62 -4.74 0.50 -4.18
C THR A 62 -6.05 0.18 -4.88
N ALA A 63 -7.11 -0.09 -4.11
CA ALA A 63 -8.45 -0.27 -4.70
C ALA A 63 -8.87 0.99 -5.46
N ASN A 64 -9.42 0.77 -6.65
CA ASN A 64 -10.02 1.84 -7.43
C ASN A 64 -11.54 1.82 -7.25
N PRO A 65 -12.13 2.84 -6.60
CA PRO A 65 -13.57 2.90 -6.40
C PRO A 65 -14.36 2.95 -7.72
N ASN A 66 -13.72 3.37 -8.82
CA ASN A 66 -14.33 3.49 -10.14
C ASN A 66 -14.20 2.23 -11.01
N TRP A 67 -13.83 1.08 -10.44
CA TRP A 67 -13.86 -0.16 -11.23
C TRP A 67 -15.28 -0.44 -11.75
N PRO A 68 -15.44 -0.79 -13.02
CA PRO A 68 -16.77 -1.04 -13.62
C PRO A 68 -17.60 -2.05 -12.81
N LYS A 69 -16.95 -3.08 -12.26
CA LYS A 69 -17.63 -4.09 -11.43
C LYS A 69 -18.15 -3.54 -10.10
N ILE A 70 -17.67 -2.39 -9.64
CA ILE A 70 -18.20 -1.71 -8.47
C ILE A 70 -19.33 -0.78 -8.90
N VAL A 71 -19.05 0.09 -9.88
CA VAL A 71 -19.99 1.14 -10.31
C VAL A 71 -21.30 0.55 -10.84
N GLN A 72 -21.24 -0.56 -11.56
CA GLN A 72 -22.41 -1.24 -12.15
C GLN A 72 -23.35 -1.88 -11.11
N GLU A 73 -22.85 -2.18 -9.93
CA GLU A 73 -23.58 -2.82 -8.84
C GLU A 73 -24.13 -1.81 -7.80
N LEU A 74 -23.88 -0.51 -8.01
CA LEU A 74 -24.44 0.53 -7.15
C LEU A 74 -25.91 0.76 -7.50
N LEU A 75 -26.77 0.81 -6.49
CA LEU A 75 -28.17 1.19 -6.65
C LEU A 75 -28.30 2.70 -6.87
N PRO A 76 -29.41 3.18 -7.47
CA PRO A 76 -29.67 4.60 -7.61
C PRO A 76 -29.54 5.35 -6.28
N GLY A 77 -28.71 6.39 -6.25
CA GLY A 77 -28.43 7.19 -5.06
C GLY A 77 -27.37 6.62 -4.12
N GLN A 78 -26.83 5.40 -4.36
CA GLN A 78 -25.70 4.87 -3.62
C GLN A 78 -24.36 5.40 -4.13
N THR A 79 -23.44 5.59 -3.21
CA THR A 79 -22.04 5.87 -3.47
C THR A 79 -21.17 4.63 -3.17
N VAL A 80 -19.93 4.65 -3.59
CA VAL A 80 -18.98 3.57 -3.28
C VAL A 80 -18.75 3.43 -1.76
N ALA A 81 -18.86 4.53 -1.02
CA ALA A 81 -18.71 4.53 0.44
C ALA A 81 -19.82 3.74 1.15
N ASP A 82 -21.00 3.63 0.54
CA ASP A 82 -22.14 2.88 1.07
C ASP A 82 -22.00 1.35 0.85
N ARG A 83 -21.03 0.94 0.03
CA ARG A 83 -20.81 -0.46 -0.37
C ARG A 83 -19.39 -0.97 -0.10
N PRO A 84 -18.92 -0.91 1.16
CA PRO A 84 -17.60 -1.42 1.54
C PRO A 84 -17.44 -2.93 1.28
N ASP A 85 -18.54 -3.66 1.32
CA ASP A 85 -18.62 -5.08 0.97
C ASP A 85 -18.18 -5.34 -0.48
N LEU A 86 -18.72 -4.57 -1.40
CA LEU A 86 -18.45 -4.69 -2.82
C LEU A 86 -17.00 -4.31 -3.15
N VAL A 87 -16.52 -3.18 -2.60
CA VAL A 87 -15.13 -2.73 -2.79
C VAL A 87 -14.14 -3.77 -2.27
N SER A 88 -14.36 -4.29 -1.06
CA SER A 88 -13.49 -5.29 -0.45
C SER A 88 -13.48 -6.60 -1.25
N HIS A 89 -14.64 -7.05 -1.72
CA HIS A 89 -14.74 -8.27 -2.53
C HIS A 89 -14.05 -8.12 -3.89
N VAL A 90 -14.30 -7.03 -4.62
CA VAL A 90 -13.67 -6.78 -5.91
C VAL A 90 -12.15 -6.65 -5.77
N PHE A 91 -11.68 -5.96 -4.73
CA PHE A 91 -10.24 -5.87 -4.46
C PHE A 91 -9.63 -7.25 -4.16
N TYR A 92 -10.31 -8.08 -3.35
CA TYR A 92 -9.88 -9.45 -3.07
C TYR A 92 -9.71 -10.28 -4.36
N LEU A 93 -10.68 -10.20 -5.28
CA LEU A 93 -10.59 -10.89 -6.57
C LEU A 93 -9.45 -10.35 -7.43
N LYS A 94 -9.25 -9.03 -7.46
CA LYS A 94 -8.14 -8.39 -8.16
C LYS A 94 -6.78 -8.79 -7.56
N LYS A 95 -6.66 -8.85 -6.23
CA LYS A 95 -5.48 -9.36 -5.52
C LYS A 95 -5.16 -10.78 -5.99
N LYS A 96 -6.14 -11.68 -6.00
CA LYS A 96 -5.95 -13.08 -6.46
C LYS A 96 -5.49 -13.15 -7.91
N ALA A 97 -6.09 -12.36 -8.79
CA ALA A 97 -5.71 -12.29 -10.18
C ALA A 97 -4.27 -11.80 -10.37
N LEU A 98 -3.85 -10.75 -9.62
CA LEU A 98 -2.48 -10.25 -9.66
C LEU A 98 -1.47 -11.29 -9.17
N LEU A 99 -1.74 -11.95 -8.04
CA LEU A 99 -0.87 -13.01 -7.53
C LEU A 99 -0.75 -14.19 -8.51
N ASN A 100 -1.85 -14.57 -9.19
CA ASN A 100 -1.81 -15.59 -10.23
C ASN A 100 -0.96 -15.14 -11.43
N ALA A 101 -1.13 -13.90 -11.91
CA ALA A 101 -0.32 -13.37 -13.00
C ALA A 101 1.19 -13.37 -12.66
N ILE A 102 1.54 -13.06 -11.41
CA ILE A 102 2.94 -13.06 -10.96
C ILE A 102 3.47 -14.49 -10.82
N VAL A 103 2.74 -15.37 -10.15
CA VAL A 103 3.25 -16.69 -9.75
C VAL A 103 3.10 -17.72 -10.87
N LYS A 104 1.94 -17.73 -11.58
CA LYS A 104 1.65 -18.72 -12.61
C LYS A 104 2.06 -18.28 -14.00
N ASP A 105 1.71 -17.02 -14.34
CA ASP A 105 1.97 -16.50 -15.69
C ASP A 105 3.37 -15.88 -15.80
N GLY A 106 4.04 -15.62 -14.66
CA GLY A 106 5.43 -15.14 -14.61
C GLY A 106 5.64 -13.78 -15.27
N ILE A 107 4.71 -12.84 -15.13
CA ILE A 107 4.74 -11.52 -15.82
C ILE A 107 6.01 -10.70 -15.55
N PHE A 108 6.72 -10.99 -14.47
CA PHE A 108 8.02 -10.39 -14.12
C PHE A 108 9.17 -11.38 -14.25
N GLY A 109 8.91 -12.60 -14.68
CA GLY A 109 9.79 -13.75 -14.64
C GLY A 109 9.40 -14.74 -13.53
N PRO A 110 10.03 -15.93 -13.46
CA PRO A 110 9.71 -16.96 -12.46
C PRO A 110 9.88 -16.45 -11.03
N CYS A 111 8.75 -16.36 -10.32
CA CYS A 111 8.68 -15.97 -8.92
C CYS A 111 9.05 -17.18 -8.03
N VAL A 112 10.00 -17.04 -7.12
CA VAL A 112 10.39 -18.10 -6.16
C VAL A 112 9.78 -17.89 -4.78
N ALA A 113 9.46 -16.66 -4.42
CA ALA A 113 8.76 -16.33 -3.21
C ALA A 113 8.03 -14.99 -3.35
N HIS A 114 6.99 -14.80 -2.56
CA HIS A 114 6.38 -13.48 -2.35
C HIS A 114 5.83 -13.34 -0.94
N VAL A 115 5.76 -12.10 -0.49
CA VAL A 115 5.14 -11.71 0.80
C VAL A 115 4.25 -10.51 0.54
N TYR A 116 3.01 -10.53 1.03
CA TYR A 116 2.13 -9.37 0.94
C TYR A 116 1.45 -9.05 2.26
N VAL A 117 1.06 -7.80 2.40
CA VAL A 117 0.21 -7.28 3.47
C VAL A 117 -0.88 -6.39 2.89
N ILE A 118 -2.07 -6.46 3.47
CA ILE A 118 -3.19 -5.59 3.15
C ILE A 118 -3.35 -4.58 4.28
N GLU A 119 -3.35 -3.31 3.91
CA GLU A 119 -3.61 -2.18 4.80
C GLU A 119 -4.89 -1.46 4.35
N PHE A 120 -5.51 -0.74 5.28
CA PHE A 120 -6.64 0.13 4.96
C PHE A 120 -6.18 1.58 5.15
N GLN A 121 -6.20 2.34 4.07
CA GLN A 121 -5.80 3.75 4.11
C GLN A 121 -6.75 4.57 5.00
N LYS A 122 -6.34 5.78 5.40
CA LYS A 122 -7.21 6.68 6.20
C LYS A 122 -8.61 6.91 5.59
N ARG A 123 -8.73 6.79 4.26
CA ARG A 123 -10.01 6.86 3.54
C ARG A 123 -10.76 5.52 3.48
N GLY A 124 -10.23 4.49 4.12
CA GLY A 124 -10.82 3.16 4.22
C GLY A 124 -10.51 2.21 3.06
N LEU A 125 -10.01 2.68 1.93
CA LEU A 125 -9.74 1.81 0.77
C LEU A 125 -8.64 0.79 1.06
N PRO A 126 -8.85 -0.49 0.68
CA PRO A 126 -7.82 -1.51 0.81
C PRO A 126 -6.64 -1.22 -0.12
N HIS A 127 -5.45 -1.45 0.42
CA HIS A 127 -4.16 -1.21 -0.19
C HIS A 127 -3.25 -2.41 0.08
N MET A 128 -2.61 -2.94 -0.95
CA MET A 128 -1.69 -4.06 -0.84
C MET A 128 -0.26 -3.60 -1.05
N HIS A 129 0.63 -4.06 -0.18
CA HIS A 129 2.07 -4.05 -0.39
C HIS A 129 2.52 -5.47 -0.68
N LEU A 130 3.31 -5.65 -1.72
CA LEU A 130 3.76 -6.96 -2.19
C LEU A 130 5.26 -6.93 -2.49
N LEU A 131 5.98 -7.87 -1.91
CA LEU A 131 7.40 -8.14 -2.14
C LEU A 131 7.51 -9.38 -3.02
N ILE A 132 8.28 -9.31 -4.08
CA ILE A 132 8.46 -10.39 -5.05
C ILE A 132 9.94 -10.73 -5.13
N PHE A 133 10.23 -12.02 -5.06
CA PHE A 133 11.56 -12.60 -5.20
C PHE A 133 11.59 -13.44 -6.46
N LEU A 134 12.46 -13.08 -7.38
CA LEU A 134 12.61 -13.73 -8.67
C LEU A 134 13.73 -14.79 -8.63
N LYS A 135 13.63 -15.76 -9.51
CA LYS A 135 14.67 -16.75 -9.72
C LYS A 135 15.97 -16.05 -10.16
N LYS A 136 17.12 -16.58 -9.73
CA LYS A 136 18.44 -15.93 -9.86
C LYS A 136 18.74 -15.47 -11.29
N GLU A 137 18.34 -16.23 -12.29
CA GLU A 137 18.60 -15.96 -13.71
C GLU A 137 17.70 -14.83 -14.29
N TYR A 138 16.65 -14.43 -13.54
CA TYR A 138 15.65 -13.44 -13.95
C TYR A 138 15.69 -12.17 -13.10
N LYS A 139 16.73 -12.00 -12.29
CA LYS A 139 16.86 -10.81 -11.46
C LYS A 139 17.04 -9.55 -12.29
N LEU A 140 16.39 -8.46 -11.88
CA LEU A 140 16.42 -7.16 -12.53
C LEU A 140 17.75 -6.46 -12.21
N LEU A 141 18.83 -6.82 -12.91
CA LEU A 141 20.17 -6.36 -12.59
C LEU A 141 20.67 -5.22 -13.46
N THR A 142 20.02 -4.96 -14.58
CA THR A 142 20.46 -3.92 -15.54
C THR A 142 19.33 -2.95 -15.84
N PRO A 143 19.64 -1.67 -16.14
CA PRO A 143 18.65 -0.68 -16.53
C PRO A 143 17.75 -1.13 -17.68
N ASP A 144 18.33 -1.76 -18.72
CA ASP A 144 17.56 -2.22 -19.89
C ASP A 144 16.49 -3.24 -19.54
N ILE A 145 16.79 -4.18 -18.62
CA ILE A 145 15.81 -5.16 -18.14
C ILE A 145 14.72 -4.47 -17.33
N ILE A 146 15.10 -3.49 -16.51
CA ILE A 146 14.15 -2.71 -15.73
C ILE A 146 13.19 -1.94 -16.65
N ASP A 147 13.70 -1.27 -17.66
CA ASP A 147 12.91 -0.47 -18.62
C ASP A 147 11.95 -1.32 -19.47
N CYS A 148 12.23 -2.61 -19.65
CA CYS A 148 11.28 -3.54 -20.29
C CYS A 148 10.02 -3.81 -19.44
N ILE A 149 10.11 -3.65 -18.12
CA ILE A 149 9.07 -4.07 -17.16
C ILE A 149 8.41 -2.86 -16.50
N ILE A 150 9.21 -1.83 -16.18
CA ILE A 150 8.80 -0.65 -15.42
C ILE A 150 9.02 0.62 -16.26
N SER A 151 8.03 1.48 -16.26
CA SER A 151 8.08 2.79 -16.91
C SER A 151 7.73 3.88 -15.90
N ALA A 152 8.39 5.04 -16.03
CA ALA A 152 8.09 6.23 -15.23
C ALA A 152 7.91 7.47 -16.12
N LYS A 153 7.29 7.29 -17.29
CA LYS A 153 7.06 8.34 -18.28
C LYS A 153 5.66 8.26 -18.87
N TRP A 154 5.20 9.37 -19.43
CA TRP A 154 3.95 9.41 -20.16
C TRP A 154 3.99 8.48 -21.38
N PRO A 155 2.96 7.61 -21.56
CA PRO A 155 2.82 6.88 -22.81
C PRO A 155 2.40 7.84 -23.92
N ASN A 156 2.75 7.50 -25.16
CA ASN A 156 2.28 8.29 -26.30
C ASN A 156 0.76 8.15 -26.46
N PRO A 157 -0.03 9.25 -26.38
CA PRO A 157 -1.49 9.21 -26.43
C PRO A 157 -2.05 8.70 -27.76
N MET A 158 -1.31 8.84 -28.86
CA MET A 158 -1.76 8.42 -30.20
C MET A 158 -1.56 6.92 -30.41
N SER A 159 -0.42 6.38 -29.98
CA SER A 159 -0.11 4.95 -30.16
C SER A 159 -0.59 4.07 -29.01
N GLN A 160 -0.73 4.63 -27.80
CA GLN A 160 -1.09 3.90 -26.57
C GLN A 160 -2.21 4.60 -25.78
N PRO A 161 -3.36 4.92 -26.39
CA PRO A 161 -4.39 5.76 -25.76
C PRO A 161 -4.96 5.16 -24.46
N GLN A 162 -5.10 3.84 -24.39
CA GLN A 162 -5.61 3.18 -23.17
C GLN A 162 -4.61 3.25 -22.01
N LEU A 163 -3.32 3.08 -22.30
CA LEU A 163 -2.27 3.18 -21.28
C LEU A 163 -2.12 4.63 -20.85
N PHE A 164 -2.17 5.58 -21.78
CA PHE A 164 -2.16 7.01 -21.46
C PHE A 164 -3.31 7.40 -20.51
N ALA A 165 -4.53 6.99 -20.82
CA ALA A 165 -5.68 7.25 -19.94
C ALA A 165 -5.52 6.63 -18.55
N ALA A 166 -4.94 5.42 -18.46
CA ALA A 166 -4.67 4.74 -17.18
C ALA A 166 -3.58 5.45 -16.37
N VAL A 167 -2.48 5.89 -17.00
CA VAL A 167 -1.43 6.69 -16.35
C VAL A 167 -1.99 8.02 -15.86
N HIS A 168 -2.72 8.74 -16.73
CA HIS A 168 -3.32 10.03 -16.41
C HIS A 168 -4.23 9.94 -15.17
N SER A 169 -5.03 8.88 -15.07
CA SER A 169 -6.00 8.72 -13.97
C SER A 169 -5.40 8.21 -12.66
N SER A 170 -4.26 7.51 -12.70
CA SER A 170 -3.84 6.72 -11.55
C SER A 170 -2.35 6.79 -11.21
N MET A 171 -1.48 7.20 -12.13
CA MET A 171 -0.02 7.12 -11.95
C MET A 171 0.68 8.47 -12.00
N VAL A 172 -0.05 9.55 -11.81
CA VAL A 172 0.53 10.89 -11.69
C VAL A 172 0.57 11.26 -10.22
N HIS A 173 1.75 11.66 -9.72
CA HIS A 173 1.85 12.31 -8.43
C HIS A 173 1.27 13.70 -8.55
N GLY A 174 0.23 14.01 -7.78
CA GLY A 174 -0.46 15.28 -7.84
C GLY A 174 0.48 16.48 -7.55
N PRO A 175 0.11 17.67 -8.01
CA PRO A 175 0.96 18.85 -7.88
C PRO A 175 1.30 19.12 -6.42
N CYS A 176 2.58 19.33 -6.15
CA CYS A 176 3.11 19.67 -4.82
C CYS A 176 4.30 20.63 -4.95
N GLY A 177 5.02 20.90 -3.86
CA GLY A 177 6.12 21.85 -3.86
C GLY A 177 5.65 23.26 -4.18
N ALA A 178 6.33 23.93 -5.10
CA ALA A 178 5.98 25.29 -5.53
C ALA A 178 4.59 25.39 -6.18
N LEU A 179 4.13 24.34 -6.85
CA LEU A 179 2.81 24.29 -7.48
C LEU A 179 1.67 24.19 -6.44
N ASN A 180 1.87 23.40 -5.39
CA ASN A 180 0.90 23.25 -4.32
C ASN A 180 1.61 22.99 -2.98
N PRO A 181 1.99 24.05 -2.24
CA PRO A 181 2.68 23.93 -0.95
C PRO A 181 1.85 23.25 0.15
N LYS A 182 0.51 23.20 -0.01
CA LYS A 182 -0.42 22.59 0.95
C LYS A 182 -0.78 21.14 0.62
N ALA A 183 -0.15 20.53 -0.40
CA ALA A 183 -0.39 19.15 -0.74
C ALA A 183 -0.08 18.21 0.44
N SER A 184 -0.85 17.15 0.57
CA SER A 184 -0.75 16.19 1.70
C SER A 184 0.60 15.47 1.80
N CYS A 185 1.37 15.44 0.73
CA CYS A 185 2.72 14.89 0.67
C CYS A 185 3.81 15.86 1.17
N MET A 186 3.45 17.12 1.46
CA MET A 186 4.42 18.15 1.87
C MET A 186 4.71 18.06 3.37
N ARG A 187 6.00 18.05 3.74
CA ARG A 187 6.50 18.28 5.09
C ARG A 187 7.76 19.15 5.01
N ASP A 188 7.89 20.12 5.88
CA ASP A 188 9.04 21.02 5.95
C ASP A 188 9.40 21.61 4.58
N ASN A 189 8.39 22.05 3.83
CA ASN A 189 8.48 22.58 2.45
C ASN A 189 9.07 21.61 1.41
N LYS A 190 9.11 20.30 1.71
CA LYS A 190 9.58 19.26 0.78
C LYS A 190 8.53 18.19 0.60
N CYS A 191 8.46 17.64 -0.62
CA CYS A 191 7.65 16.46 -0.87
C CYS A 191 8.29 15.22 -0.22
N MET A 192 7.55 14.50 0.63
CA MET A 192 8.03 13.28 1.29
C MET A 192 8.39 12.15 0.30
N HIS A 193 7.85 12.22 -0.92
CA HIS A 193 8.14 11.24 -1.98
C HIS A 193 9.18 11.75 -2.99
N GLY A 194 9.73 12.96 -2.75
CA GLY A 194 10.78 13.54 -3.59
C GLY A 194 10.31 13.93 -5.00
N TYR A 195 9.06 14.38 -5.15
CA TYR A 195 8.54 14.95 -6.39
C TYR A 195 8.69 16.49 -6.40
N PRO A 196 8.86 17.11 -7.61
CA PRO A 196 9.11 16.46 -8.90
C PRO A 196 10.46 15.72 -8.92
N LYS A 197 10.53 14.63 -9.68
CA LYS A 197 11.79 13.90 -9.87
C LYS A 197 12.70 14.68 -10.82
N PRO A 198 14.04 14.52 -10.74
CA PRO A 198 14.94 15.09 -11.75
C PRO A 198 14.69 14.41 -13.11
N PHE A 199 14.86 15.15 -14.19
CA PHE A 199 14.87 14.56 -15.52
C PHE A 199 16.02 13.57 -15.68
N GLN A 200 15.72 12.47 -16.35
CA GLN A 200 16.66 11.36 -16.55
C GLN A 200 16.37 10.69 -17.90
N ASP A 201 17.31 10.78 -18.85
CA ASP A 201 17.10 10.24 -20.20
C ASP A 201 17.05 8.70 -20.22
N HIS A 202 17.84 8.06 -19.36
CA HIS A 202 17.92 6.61 -19.24
C HIS A 202 17.83 6.20 -17.79
N THR A 203 17.29 5.02 -17.52
CA THR A 203 17.34 4.44 -16.18
C THR A 203 18.78 4.21 -15.77
N LEU A 204 19.16 4.69 -14.61
CA LEU A 204 20.48 4.51 -14.00
C LEU A 204 20.32 3.86 -12.62
N MET A 205 21.42 3.29 -12.14
CA MET A 205 21.50 2.80 -10.77
C MET A 205 22.31 3.81 -9.95
N ASP A 206 21.75 4.25 -8.81
CA ASP A 206 22.51 5.09 -7.89
C ASP A 206 23.58 4.28 -7.14
N HIS A 207 24.37 4.95 -6.28
CA HIS A 207 25.48 4.30 -5.55
C HIS A 207 24.99 3.29 -4.51
N GLU A 208 23.73 3.37 -4.11
CA GLU A 208 23.09 2.44 -3.18
C GLU A 208 22.36 1.31 -3.90
N GLY A 209 22.36 1.34 -5.25
CA GLY A 209 21.69 0.36 -6.09
C GLY A 209 20.21 0.57 -6.25
N TYR A 210 19.70 1.80 -6.01
CA TYR A 210 18.31 2.15 -6.34
C TYR A 210 18.20 2.61 -7.79
N PRO A 211 17.17 2.21 -8.54
CA PRO A 211 16.96 2.71 -9.88
C PRO A 211 16.47 4.15 -9.87
N LEU A 212 17.13 4.99 -10.63
CA LEU A 212 16.65 6.28 -11.09
C LEU A 212 16.02 6.04 -12.46
N TYR A 213 14.71 5.95 -12.50
CA TYR A 213 13.96 5.59 -13.71
C TYR A 213 14.07 6.65 -14.79
N ALA A 214 14.02 6.21 -16.05
CA ALA A 214 13.98 7.13 -17.19
C ALA A 214 12.72 8.01 -17.14
N GLN A 215 12.94 9.32 -17.00
CA GLN A 215 11.95 10.40 -17.01
C GLN A 215 12.48 11.53 -17.89
N PRO A 216 12.52 11.34 -19.24
CA PRO A 216 13.18 12.27 -20.15
C PRO A 216 12.44 13.61 -20.21
N ASP A 217 13.22 14.67 -20.48
CA ASP A 217 12.68 15.98 -20.88
C ASP A 217 12.38 15.96 -22.38
N ASP A 218 11.21 15.47 -22.74
CA ASP A 218 10.72 15.39 -24.12
C ASP A 218 9.84 16.60 -24.51
N GLY A 219 9.72 17.60 -23.64
CA GLY A 219 8.92 18.79 -23.82
C GLY A 219 7.40 18.55 -23.76
N GLN A 220 6.98 17.32 -23.43
CA GLN A 220 5.55 16.99 -23.33
C GLN A 220 5.06 17.13 -21.88
N ALA A 221 3.94 17.80 -21.71
CA ALA A 221 3.25 17.92 -20.45
C ALA A 221 1.74 17.84 -20.68
N TYR A 222 1.03 17.25 -19.74
CA TYR A 222 -0.42 17.04 -19.85
C TYR A 222 -1.16 17.64 -18.67
N PRO A 223 -2.42 18.12 -18.90
CA PRO A 223 -3.19 18.78 -17.85
C PRO A 223 -3.67 17.76 -16.80
N VAL A 224 -3.31 17.97 -15.55
CA VAL A 224 -3.76 17.19 -14.38
C VAL A 224 -4.09 18.16 -13.27
N GLU A 225 -5.34 18.15 -12.77
CA GLU A 225 -5.83 19.03 -11.71
C GLU A 225 -5.55 20.53 -11.93
N GLY A 226 -5.58 20.96 -13.21
CA GLY A 226 -5.35 22.36 -13.60
C GLY A 226 -3.88 22.76 -13.78
N TYR A 227 -2.94 21.81 -13.66
CA TYR A 227 -1.51 22.02 -13.87
C TYR A 227 -1.01 21.20 -15.06
N MET A 228 0.01 21.72 -15.77
CA MET A 228 0.70 20.98 -16.81
C MET A 228 1.82 20.17 -16.16
N LEU A 229 1.70 18.84 -16.16
CA LEU A 229 2.64 17.93 -15.53
C LEU A 229 3.34 17.07 -16.59
N ASP A 230 4.66 17.06 -16.53
CA ASP A 230 5.57 16.30 -17.41
C ASP A 230 5.98 14.95 -16.81
N ASN A 231 7.03 14.32 -17.36
CA ASN A 231 7.53 13.03 -16.89
C ASN A 231 8.04 13.04 -15.45
N GLN A 232 8.46 14.19 -14.92
CA GLN A 232 8.95 14.30 -13.54
C GLN A 232 7.90 13.91 -12.46
N TRP A 233 6.63 13.88 -12.84
CA TRP A 233 5.51 13.61 -11.94
C TRP A 233 4.97 12.19 -12.05
N ILE A 234 5.52 11.35 -12.93
CA ILE A 234 5.02 10.00 -13.15
C ILE A 234 5.55 9.04 -12.09
N VAL A 235 4.64 8.32 -11.47
CA VAL A 235 4.93 7.23 -10.53
C VAL A 235 5.35 5.98 -11.33
N PRO A 236 6.42 5.27 -10.95
CA PRO A 236 6.84 4.06 -11.66
C PRO A 236 5.72 3.01 -11.72
N TYR A 237 5.48 2.46 -12.89
CA TYR A 237 4.41 1.49 -13.13
C TYR A 237 4.84 0.39 -14.12
N SER A 238 4.18 -0.77 -14.04
CA SER A 238 4.23 -1.77 -15.10
C SER A 238 3.08 -1.54 -16.08
N PRO A 239 3.35 -1.33 -17.38
CA PRO A 239 2.30 -1.15 -18.39
C PRO A 239 1.29 -2.30 -18.41
N PHE A 240 1.77 -3.53 -18.27
CA PHE A 240 0.92 -4.73 -18.18
C PHE A 240 -0.03 -4.66 -16.98
N CYS A 241 0.52 -4.45 -15.78
CA CYS A 241 -0.28 -4.39 -14.56
C CYS A 241 -1.30 -3.25 -14.61
N LEU A 242 -0.90 -2.08 -15.06
CA LEU A 242 -1.77 -0.92 -15.11
C LEU A 242 -2.96 -1.12 -16.06
N LEU A 243 -2.73 -1.71 -17.25
CA LEU A 243 -3.79 -2.02 -18.20
C LEU A 243 -4.76 -3.11 -17.69
N CYS A 244 -4.23 -4.15 -17.00
CA CYS A 244 -5.04 -5.25 -16.47
C CYS A 244 -5.87 -4.85 -15.25
N PHE A 245 -5.28 -4.07 -14.35
CA PHE A 245 -5.90 -3.79 -13.05
C PHE A 245 -6.57 -2.42 -12.96
N ARG A 246 -6.17 -1.44 -13.79
CA ARG A 246 -6.76 -0.09 -13.88
C ARG A 246 -6.96 0.57 -12.51
N CYS A 247 -5.87 0.67 -11.74
CA CYS A 247 -5.85 1.28 -10.43
C CYS A 247 -4.47 1.90 -10.18
N HIS A 248 -4.32 2.61 -9.08
CA HIS A 248 -2.98 2.99 -8.65
C HIS A 248 -2.18 1.73 -8.33
N ILE A 249 -1.20 1.42 -9.15
CA ILE A 249 -0.34 0.24 -9.04
C ILE A 249 1.11 0.62 -9.31
N ASN A 250 1.82 0.99 -8.23
CA ASN A 250 3.24 1.31 -8.30
C ASN A 250 4.07 0.04 -8.32
N VAL A 251 5.08 0.00 -9.19
CA VAL A 251 6.02 -1.11 -9.33
C VAL A 251 7.42 -0.56 -9.30
N GLU A 252 8.21 -0.96 -8.32
CA GLU A 252 9.58 -0.52 -8.13
C GLU A 252 10.54 -1.71 -8.08
N CYS A 253 11.66 -1.60 -8.78
CA CYS A 253 12.77 -2.52 -8.64
C CYS A 253 13.55 -2.16 -7.37
N THR A 254 13.87 -3.15 -6.55
CA THR A 254 14.59 -2.96 -5.29
C THR A 254 15.90 -3.76 -5.34
N ILE A 255 17.02 -3.09 -5.60
CA ILE A 255 18.30 -3.78 -5.75
C ILE A 255 19.12 -3.80 -4.44
N SER A 256 18.77 -2.95 -3.47
CA SER A 256 19.56 -2.75 -2.27
C SER A 256 19.00 -3.45 -1.02
N PHE A 257 19.90 -3.81 -0.10
CA PHE A 257 19.57 -4.25 1.26
C PHE A 257 18.79 -3.20 2.06
N GLY A 258 18.86 -1.92 1.69
CA GLY A 258 18.08 -0.84 2.31
C GLY A 258 16.56 -1.03 2.18
N SER A 259 16.11 -1.80 1.19
CA SER A 259 14.71 -2.19 1.01
C SER A 259 14.17 -3.04 2.15
N MET A 260 15.04 -3.63 2.98
CA MET A 260 14.65 -4.29 4.23
C MET A 260 13.95 -3.33 5.20
N LYS A 261 14.25 -2.02 5.15
CA LYS A 261 13.52 -1.01 5.92
C LYS A 261 12.03 -0.93 5.54
N TYR A 262 11.69 -1.24 4.29
CA TYR A 262 10.30 -1.32 3.84
C TYR A 262 9.57 -2.52 4.46
N ILE A 263 10.24 -3.66 4.62
CA ILE A 263 9.68 -4.82 5.33
C ILE A 263 9.31 -4.40 6.76
N ASN A 264 10.24 -3.76 7.47
CA ASN A 264 10.01 -3.29 8.83
C ASN A 264 8.82 -2.32 8.90
N LYS A 265 8.76 -1.37 7.97
CA LYS A 265 7.73 -0.34 7.97
C LYS A 265 6.33 -0.88 7.66
N TYR A 266 6.22 -1.89 6.80
CA TYR A 266 4.93 -2.36 6.30
C TYR A 266 4.46 -3.68 6.90
N LEU A 267 5.36 -4.56 7.35
CA LEU A 267 4.99 -5.78 8.06
C LEU A 267 4.75 -5.55 9.56
N ASP A 268 5.44 -4.55 10.13
CA ASP A 268 5.35 -4.21 11.56
C ASP A 268 4.32 -3.09 11.83
N LYS A 269 3.80 -2.46 10.77
CA LYS A 269 2.78 -1.43 10.90
C LYS A 269 1.41 -2.09 11.16
N GLY A 270 0.98 -2.05 12.42
CA GLY A 270 -0.39 -2.39 12.80
C GLY A 270 -1.44 -1.51 12.12
N SER A 271 -2.70 -1.85 12.28
CA SER A 271 -3.82 -0.98 11.84
C SER A 271 -3.64 0.43 12.42
N ASP A 272 -3.89 1.46 11.61
CA ASP A 272 -3.84 2.84 12.09
C ASP A 272 -4.78 2.99 13.30
N CYS A 273 -4.26 3.42 14.45
CA CYS A 273 -5.05 3.78 15.60
C CYS A 273 -5.71 5.14 15.35
N GLY A 274 -7.04 5.20 15.48
CA GLY A 274 -7.77 6.46 15.49
C GLY A 274 -7.79 7.01 16.91
N THR A 275 -7.42 8.26 17.10
CA THR A 275 -7.62 8.97 18.36
C THR A 275 -9.06 9.45 18.40
N ILE A 276 -9.89 8.90 19.31
CA ILE A 276 -11.23 9.40 19.57
C ILE A 276 -11.12 10.37 20.72
N ALA A 277 -11.36 11.65 20.45
CA ALA A 277 -11.53 12.64 21.51
C ALA A 277 -12.98 12.55 22.02
N LEU A 278 -13.16 12.06 23.23
CA LEU A 278 -14.43 12.19 23.95
C LEU A 278 -14.40 13.53 24.67
N HIS A 279 -15.21 14.47 24.23
CA HIS A 279 -15.39 15.76 24.92
C HIS A 279 -16.10 15.52 26.25
N ASP A 280 -15.33 15.53 27.33
CA ASP A 280 -15.83 15.80 28.67
C ASP A 280 -14.96 16.90 29.28
N ASP A 281 -15.59 17.94 29.78
CA ASP A 281 -14.98 19.26 30.02
C ASP A 281 -13.93 19.35 31.15
N HIS A 282 -13.50 18.25 31.78
CA HIS A 282 -12.71 18.33 33.01
C HIS A 282 -11.44 17.46 33.12
N ASP A 283 -11.08 16.63 32.13
CA ASP A 283 -9.85 15.85 32.25
C ASP A 283 -9.19 15.56 30.88
N GLU A 284 -8.06 16.22 30.61
CA GLU A 284 -7.29 16.07 29.36
C GLU A 284 -6.74 14.64 29.17
N VAL A 285 -6.52 13.89 30.24
CA VAL A 285 -6.01 12.52 30.20
C VAL A 285 -7.11 11.53 29.79
N LYS A 286 -8.35 11.80 30.14
CA LYS A 286 -9.52 11.01 29.69
C LYS A 286 -9.89 11.25 28.23
N GLN A 287 -9.33 12.27 27.57
CA GLN A 287 -9.68 12.65 26.20
C GLN A 287 -9.02 11.78 25.14
N TYR A 288 -8.03 10.95 25.49
CA TYR A 288 -7.31 10.08 24.54
C TYR A 288 -7.46 8.62 24.94
N ILE A 289 -8.52 8.00 24.47
CA ILE A 289 -8.57 6.53 24.44
C ILE A 289 -7.99 6.14 23.10
N ASP A 290 -6.83 5.47 23.11
CA ASP A 290 -6.28 4.80 21.93
C ASP A 290 -7.23 3.66 21.52
N GLY A 291 -8.29 4.05 20.82
CA GLY A 291 -9.24 3.12 20.22
C GLY A 291 -8.71 2.65 18.87
N ARG A 292 -8.64 1.34 18.67
CA ARG A 292 -8.42 0.80 17.33
C ARG A 292 -9.66 1.10 16.48
N TYR A 293 -9.52 2.05 15.56
CA TYR A 293 -10.56 2.32 14.58
C TYR A 293 -10.46 1.33 13.41
N SER A 294 -11.51 0.54 13.22
CA SER A 294 -11.64 -0.32 12.05
C SER A 294 -12.51 0.38 11.02
N THR A 295 -11.98 0.59 9.83
CA THR A 295 -12.76 1.15 8.72
C THR A 295 -13.84 0.15 8.28
N PRO A 296 -14.96 0.60 7.66
CA PRO A 296 -16.00 -0.30 7.16
C PRO A 296 -15.44 -1.38 6.22
N HIS A 297 -14.48 -1.04 5.37
CA HIS A 297 -13.81 -2.00 4.46
C HIS A 297 -12.98 -3.03 5.23
N GLU A 298 -12.27 -2.61 6.29
CA GLU A 298 -11.53 -3.55 7.14
C GLU A 298 -12.48 -4.47 7.89
N ALA A 299 -13.58 -3.95 8.42
CA ALA A 299 -14.59 -4.75 9.11
C ALA A 299 -15.17 -5.84 8.20
N VAL A 300 -15.57 -5.46 6.98
CA VAL A 300 -16.03 -6.42 5.96
C VAL A 300 -14.95 -7.44 5.61
N TRP A 301 -13.71 -7.00 5.40
CA TRP A 301 -12.58 -7.88 5.08
C TRP A 301 -12.40 -8.98 6.13
N ARG A 302 -12.52 -8.61 7.40
CA ARG A 302 -12.43 -9.54 8.53
C ARG A 302 -13.65 -10.45 8.64
N ILE A 303 -14.86 -9.92 8.46
CA ILE A 303 -16.12 -10.72 8.46
C ILE A 303 -16.06 -11.78 7.35
N GLN A 304 -15.55 -11.43 6.17
CA GLN A 304 -15.39 -12.34 5.04
C GLN A 304 -14.18 -13.28 5.19
N GLN A 305 -13.43 -13.17 6.29
CA GLN A 305 -12.23 -13.98 6.58
C GLN A 305 -11.17 -13.90 5.47
N TYR A 306 -11.09 -12.77 4.78
CA TYR A 306 -10.05 -12.56 3.79
C TYR A 306 -8.71 -12.35 4.48
N GLU A 307 -7.65 -12.94 3.94
CA GLU A 307 -6.30 -12.84 4.48
C GLU A 307 -5.76 -11.41 4.39
N LEU A 308 -5.32 -10.86 5.52
CA LEU A 308 -4.66 -9.56 5.59
C LEU A 308 -3.19 -9.61 5.19
N HIS A 309 -2.60 -10.79 5.20
CA HIS A 309 -1.22 -11.02 4.80
C HIS A 309 -1.10 -12.43 4.20
N GLY A 310 -0.05 -12.65 3.46
CA GLY A 310 0.28 -13.98 2.99
C GLY A 310 1.73 -14.05 2.54
N LYS A 311 2.26 -15.26 2.61
CA LYS A 311 3.58 -15.61 2.11
C LYS A 311 3.48 -16.88 1.29
N HIS A 312 4.30 -16.97 0.27
CA HIS A 312 4.40 -18.17 -0.55
C HIS A 312 5.86 -18.42 -0.90
N LEU A 313 6.27 -19.66 -0.77
CA LEU A 313 7.59 -20.17 -1.13
C LEU A 313 7.38 -21.30 -2.12
N LEU A 314 7.98 -21.19 -3.30
CA LEU A 314 7.93 -22.25 -4.33
C LEU A 314 9.01 -23.32 -4.14
N ALA A 315 10.00 -23.04 -3.29
CA ALA A 315 11.01 -23.99 -2.85
C ALA A 315 11.08 -24.01 -1.31
N PRO A 316 11.29 -25.14 -0.67
CA PRO A 316 11.55 -25.17 0.78
C PRO A 316 12.81 -24.36 1.11
N LEU A 317 12.76 -23.67 2.25
CA LEU A 317 13.92 -22.95 2.84
C LEU A 317 15.02 -23.92 3.23
#